data_a85ad73b72e4a67bb654300896130c6b
#
_entry.id   a85ad73b72e4a67bb654300896130c6b
#
_cell.length_a   1.000
_cell.length_b   1.000
_cell.length_c   1.000
_cell.angle_alpha   90.00
_cell.angle_beta   90.00
_cell.angle_gamma   90.00
#
_symmetry.space_group_name_H-M   'P 1'
#
loop_
_entity.id
_entity.type
_entity.pdbx_description
1 polymer ?
#
loop_
_entity_poly.entity_id
_entity_poly.type
_entity_poly.pdbx_seq_one_letter_code
_entity_poly.pdbx_strand_id
1 'polypeptide(L)'
;MNERKTEELVRKHLEAQGYHNTPGIQIEEQGSENRLIKSLLKGASKQGGGGVGIPEFVITFNQLPDFVVVYECKADSKYHASANLDNAKDYAVDGALHYARHLSAKFNVVAIGASGTSVKDFQSSAWLLVKGAKDAKPLNDLAGTQSNGLLPLPQLYQLATLDDGLERVRFRDLLSFAKRLHNFMRKAVKANNREKPLLVSGVLIALKNPAFNTAYDTYTADELPLKLCDAIADTLKRASIPQAKAEKITSAFTSLTTELHTNLAKEEKKGSTHSTLRHLIDEIKENVFPYVAAHTRLDIVGSFYGEFLRYSSGDAKEKGIVLTPRHVTELFCDLADVDENSVVLDTCCGTGGYLIAAMHRMFSMAGTEAKREHIRRLQLVGIEDSPTLFALAASNMILRGDGKANLFPGSCFDPANTASVKQLQPTVGLINPPYSQKGEGETELDFIEHMLDCLQPNGKGVAILPLGCVISDSPVKERLLKSHTLEAVISMPERLFYPVSTTTCILVFTAHRPHKAGKKTWLAMLKNDGYVQTKAEGRSDYYGRWQDIRKNFLDDYATRKERTGASMNVELTHKDEWCAEAFVETDYSKLTREDFERTLKRYFLFKRKLEHGDMDELDVQVAEELLNEAA
;
A
#
# COMPACT_ATOMS: atom_id res chain seq x y z
N MET A 1 15.97 40.53 22.45
CA MET A 1 16.09 39.20 23.15
C MET A 1 16.86 38.27 22.20
N ASN A 2 17.69 37.38 22.71
CA ASN A 2 18.64 36.64 21.88
C ASN A 2 18.01 35.33 21.42
N GLU A 3 17.72 35.15 20.12
CA GLU A 3 17.19 33.91 19.52
C GLU A 3 18.09 32.68 19.79
N ARG A 4 19.39 32.89 20.03
CA ARG A 4 20.35 31.82 20.39
C ARG A 4 19.92 30.95 21.58
N LYS A 5 19.14 31.51 22.54
CA LYS A 5 18.63 30.71 23.66
C LYS A 5 17.53 29.72 23.21
N THR A 6 16.68 30.13 22.27
CA THR A 6 15.68 29.24 21.67
C THR A 6 16.36 28.15 20.84
N GLU A 7 17.37 28.50 20.05
CA GLU A 7 18.17 27.55 19.29
C GLU A 7 18.86 26.51 20.22
N GLU A 8 19.37 26.97 21.39
CA GLU A 8 19.98 26.06 22.39
C GLU A 8 18.95 25.08 22.96
N LEU A 9 17.72 25.52 23.20
CA LEU A 9 16.63 24.61 23.61
C LEU A 9 16.31 23.58 22.54
N VAL A 10 16.26 23.98 21.26
CA VAL A 10 16.05 23.07 20.13
C VAL A 10 17.21 22.07 20.04
N ARG A 11 18.48 22.48 20.16
CA ARG A 11 19.64 21.55 20.17
C ARG A 11 19.53 20.50 21.27
N LYS A 12 19.22 20.94 22.49
CA LYS A 12 19.00 20.00 23.63
C LYS A 12 17.88 19.00 23.35
N HIS A 13 16.82 19.43 22.71
CA HIS A 13 15.75 18.53 22.29
C HIS A 13 16.21 17.53 21.22
N LEU A 14 16.90 17.99 20.19
CA LEU A 14 17.43 17.12 19.13
C LEU A 14 18.43 16.08 19.70
N GLU A 15 19.27 16.50 20.65
CA GLU A 15 20.19 15.62 21.36
C GLU A 15 19.45 14.59 22.22
N ALA A 16 18.48 15.04 23.02
CA ALA A 16 17.64 14.16 23.86
C ALA A 16 16.83 13.14 23.06
N GLN A 17 16.42 13.50 21.83
CA GLN A 17 15.71 12.61 20.91
C GLN A 17 16.64 11.76 20.03
N GLY A 18 17.97 11.83 20.25
CA GLY A 18 18.95 10.97 19.61
C GLY A 18 19.32 11.34 18.16
N TYR A 19 18.94 12.52 17.66
CA TYR A 19 19.25 12.92 16.28
C TYR A 19 20.74 12.99 15.98
N HIS A 20 21.57 13.45 16.94
CA HIS A 20 23.03 13.53 16.80
C HIS A 20 23.73 12.16 16.80
N ASN A 21 23.11 11.15 17.41
CA ASN A 21 23.71 9.81 17.57
C ASN A 21 23.18 8.78 16.55
N THR A 22 22.23 9.19 15.68
CA THR A 22 21.62 8.28 14.71
C THR A 22 22.39 8.37 13.38
N PRO A 23 23.04 7.28 12.92
CA PRO A 23 23.75 7.27 11.65
C PRO A 23 22.82 7.64 10.46
N GLY A 24 23.34 8.50 9.57
CA GLY A 24 22.59 8.92 8.38
C GLY A 24 21.66 10.11 8.59
N ILE A 25 21.63 10.72 9.78
CA ILE A 25 21.01 12.03 10.03
C ILE A 25 22.09 13.11 9.91
N GLN A 26 21.80 14.14 9.12
CA GLN A 26 22.63 15.34 9.00
C GLN A 26 21.84 16.53 9.53
N ILE A 27 22.40 17.23 10.53
CA ILE A 27 21.84 18.45 11.10
C ILE A 27 22.76 19.59 10.68
N GLU A 28 22.21 20.54 9.95
CA GLU A 28 22.90 21.74 9.50
C GLU A 28 22.26 22.97 10.18
N GLU A 29 23.08 23.87 10.66
CA GLU A 29 22.65 25.11 11.33
C GLU A 29 22.93 26.31 10.46
N GLN A 30 22.06 27.32 10.53
CA GLN A 30 22.20 28.59 9.80
C GLN A 30 22.31 28.38 8.28
N GLY A 31 21.46 27.50 7.75
CA GLY A 31 21.37 27.19 6.33
C GLY A 31 21.71 25.73 6.01
N SER A 32 22.07 25.44 4.76
CA SER A 32 22.43 24.08 4.32
C SER A 32 23.58 24.09 3.30
N GLU A 33 24.50 23.15 3.41
CA GLU A 33 25.55 22.89 2.41
C GLU A 33 25.08 21.95 1.29
N ASN A 34 23.94 21.29 1.46
CA ASN A 34 23.34 20.49 0.41
C ASN A 34 23.02 21.34 -0.81
N ARG A 35 23.62 21.04 -1.96
CA ARG A 35 23.51 21.82 -3.19
C ARG A 35 22.07 22.01 -3.67
N LEU A 36 21.23 20.98 -3.55
CA LEU A 36 19.84 21.03 -3.97
C LEU A 36 19.02 21.91 -3.03
N ILE A 37 19.14 21.75 -1.72
CA ILE A 37 18.47 22.58 -0.71
C ILE A 37 18.89 24.04 -0.87
N LYS A 38 20.20 24.31 -0.99
CA LYS A 38 20.75 25.65 -1.20
C LYS A 38 20.18 26.31 -2.49
N SER A 39 20.02 25.52 -3.54
CA SER A 39 19.43 26.01 -4.80
C SER A 39 17.94 26.35 -4.66
N LEU A 40 17.17 25.57 -3.90
CA LEU A 40 15.75 25.80 -3.65
C LEU A 40 15.50 27.00 -2.71
N LEU A 41 16.42 27.24 -1.77
CA LEU A 41 16.36 28.38 -0.86
C LEU A 41 16.85 29.69 -1.50
N LYS A 42 17.35 29.67 -2.75
CA LYS A 42 17.66 30.86 -3.52
C LYS A 42 16.38 31.69 -3.72
N GLY A 43 16.40 32.93 -3.28
CA GLY A 43 15.21 33.79 -3.30
C GLY A 43 14.29 33.65 -2.09
N ALA A 44 14.59 32.77 -1.14
CA ALA A 44 13.80 32.55 0.07
C ALA A 44 14.22 33.46 1.26
N SER A 45 14.90 34.59 1.01
CA SER A 45 15.24 35.56 2.07
C SER A 45 14.00 36.20 2.63
N LYS A 46 13.81 36.15 3.94
CA LYS A 46 12.72 36.82 4.66
C LYS A 46 12.81 38.37 4.63
N GLN A 47 13.96 38.89 4.21
CA GLN A 47 14.20 40.35 4.13
C GLN A 47 13.88 40.94 2.74
N GLY A 48 13.48 40.08 1.77
CA GLY A 48 13.28 40.48 0.37
C GLY A 48 14.63 40.60 -0.38
N GLY A 49 14.57 40.97 -1.68
CA GLY A 49 15.79 41.26 -2.46
C GLY A 49 16.52 40.06 -3.07
N GLY A 50 15.91 38.87 -3.13
CA GLY A 50 16.46 37.73 -3.88
C GLY A 50 17.62 36.98 -3.19
N GLY A 51 17.86 37.23 -1.90
CA GLY A 51 18.87 36.52 -1.09
C GLY A 51 18.53 35.07 -0.82
N VAL A 52 19.52 34.28 -0.36
CA VAL A 52 19.33 32.88 0.06
C VAL A 52 18.62 32.85 1.41
N GLY A 53 17.61 32.00 1.54
CA GLY A 53 16.96 31.72 2.82
C GLY A 53 17.90 30.94 3.75
N ILE A 54 17.90 31.32 5.02
CA ILE A 54 18.78 30.74 6.06
C ILE A 54 17.88 30.26 7.21
N PRO A 55 17.36 29.01 7.16
CA PRO A 55 16.69 28.38 8.31
C PRO A 55 17.70 28.17 9.46
N GLU A 56 17.23 28.23 10.71
CA GLU A 56 18.10 27.98 11.87
C GLU A 56 18.60 26.55 11.88
N PHE A 57 17.73 25.58 11.56
CA PHE A 57 18.17 24.17 11.39
C PHE A 57 17.54 23.58 10.12
N VAL A 58 18.35 22.78 9.43
CA VAL A 58 17.93 21.91 8.34
C VAL A 58 18.37 20.50 8.66
N ILE A 59 17.45 19.57 8.70
CA ILE A 59 17.75 18.17 9.01
C ILE A 59 17.40 17.31 7.79
N THR A 60 18.39 16.58 7.30
CA THR A 60 18.28 15.64 6.18
C THR A 60 18.62 14.22 6.61
N PHE A 61 18.16 13.26 5.85
CA PHE A 61 18.21 11.85 6.21
C PHE A 61 18.66 11.02 5.01
N ASN A 62 19.78 10.28 5.13
CA ASN A 62 20.27 9.43 4.04
C ASN A 62 19.28 8.33 3.65
N GLN A 63 18.47 7.86 4.62
CA GLN A 63 17.45 6.82 4.38
C GLN A 63 16.12 7.40 3.88
N LEU A 64 15.95 8.72 3.91
CA LEU A 64 14.73 9.44 3.53
C LEU A 64 15.09 10.64 2.67
N PRO A 65 15.63 10.44 1.45
CA PRO A 65 16.18 11.51 0.63
C PRO A 65 15.14 12.52 0.13
N ASP A 66 13.86 12.16 0.19
CA ASP A 66 12.71 13.01 -0.15
C ASP A 66 12.10 13.75 1.05
N PHE A 67 12.70 13.63 2.25
CA PHE A 67 12.16 14.15 3.50
C PHE A 67 13.14 15.11 4.18
N VAL A 68 12.66 16.29 4.55
CA VAL A 68 13.46 17.33 5.21
C VAL A 68 12.69 17.90 6.39
N VAL A 69 13.39 18.18 7.49
CA VAL A 69 12.84 18.94 8.62
C VAL A 69 13.52 20.29 8.68
N VAL A 70 12.75 21.38 8.81
CA VAL A 70 13.29 22.72 8.96
C VAL A 70 12.75 23.39 10.22
N TYR A 71 13.63 24.11 10.91
CA TYR A 71 13.27 24.89 12.10
C TYR A 71 13.47 26.37 11.86
N GLU A 72 12.57 27.15 12.42
CA GLU A 72 12.70 28.58 12.61
C GLU A 72 12.49 28.93 14.08
N CYS A 73 13.36 29.77 14.63
CA CYS A 73 13.37 30.15 16.04
C CYS A 73 13.05 31.63 16.25
N LYS A 74 12.26 31.94 17.29
CA LYS A 74 12.02 33.30 17.78
C LYS A 74 12.21 33.38 19.29
N ALA A 75 12.80 34.49 19.77
CA ALA A 75 13.13 34.64 21.17
C ALA A 75 11.92 34.78 22.12
N ASP A 76 10.81 35.31 21.62
CA ASP A 76 9.64 35.62 22.43
C ASP A 76 8.46 34.75 21.95
N SER A 77 7.81 34.07 22.88
CA SER A 77 6.70 33.17 22.60
C SER A 77 5.48 33.87 21.97
N LYS A 78 5.32 35.19 22.14
CA LYS A 78 4.28 35.97 21.43
C LYS A 78 4.47 35.98 19.91
N TYR A 79 5.67 35.71 19.41
CA TYR A 79 5.97 35.62 17.98
C TYR A 79 6.03 34.15 17.52
N HIS A 80 5.21 33.28 18.10
CA HIS A 80 5.15 31.88 17.71
C HIS A 80 4.51 31.69 16.33
N ALA A 81 3.29 32.14 16.16
CA ALA A 81 2.56 32.06 14.89
C ALA A 81 1.69 33.30 14.69
N SER A 82 1.63 33.85 13.46
CA SER A 82 0.68 34.91 13.10
C SER A 82 -0.70 34.32 12.81
N ALA A 83 -1.72 35.16 12.79
CA ALA A 83 -3.10 34.74 12.56
C ALA A 83 -3.30 34.08 11.18
N ASN A 84 -2.60 34.56 10.15
CA ASN A 84 -2.74 34.08 8.76
C ASN A 84 -1.55 33.24 8.28
N LEU A 85 -0.53 33.00 9.11
CA LEU A 85 0.71 32.27 8.75
C LEU A 85 1.45 32.87 7.53
N ASP A 86 1.47 34.18 7.41
CA ASP A 86 2.01 34.91 6.26
C ASP A 86 3.12 35.93 6.62
N ASN A 87 3.48 36.09 7.91
CA ASN A 87 4.52 37.01 8.37
C ASN A 87 5.82 36.26 8.72
N ALA A 88 6.52 35.75 7.72
CA ALA A 88 7.72 34.94 7.85
C ALA A 88 8.89 35.64 8.57
N LYS A 89 8.91 36.97 8.60
CA LYS A 89 10.00 37.75 9.22
C LYS A 89 9.92 37.72 10.75
N ASP A 90 8.71 37.87 11.28
CA ASP A 90 8.53 38.13 12.69
C ASP A 90 8.11 36.88 13.49
N TYR A 91 7.51 35.89 12.84
CA TYR A 91 6.94 34.72 13.52
C TYR A 91 7.67 33.42 13.16
N ALA A 92 7.82 32.54 14.17
CA ALA A 92 8.55 31.29 14.03
C ALA A 92 7.89 30.30 13.07
N VAL A 93 6.59 30.04 13.23
CA VAL A 93 5.85 29.10 12.35
C VAL A 93 5.82 29.62 10.92
N ASP A 94 5.53 30.90 10.74
CA ASP A 94 5.45 31.56 9.42
C ASP A 94 6.80 31.48 8.68
N GLY A 95 7.90 31.70 9.40
CA GLY A 95 9.25 31.58 8.87
C GLY A 95 9.59 30.16 8.44
N ALA A 96 9.27 29.16 9.28
CA ALA A 96 9.46 27.76 8.94
C ALA A 96 8.63 27.34 7.71
N LEU A 97 7.37 27.77 7.64
CA LEU A 97 6.48 27.53 6.51
C LEU A 97 6.95 28.24 5.23
N HIS A 98 7.53 29.42 5.34
CA HIS A 98 8.12 30.13 4.20
C HIS A 98 9.22 29.29 3.55
N TYR A 99 10.15 28.76 4.32
CA TYR A 99 11.19 27.86 3.81
C TYR A 99 10.61 26.55 3.26
N ALA A 100 9.63 25.97 3.96
CA ALA A 100 8.98 24.75 3.52
C ALA A 100 8.34 24.89 2.14
N ARG A 101 7.72 26.03 1.83
CA ARG A 101 7.13 26.30 0.49
C ARG A 101 8.16 26.26 -0.63
N HIS A 102 9.38 26.72 -0.39
CA HIS A 102 10.48 26.65 -1.36
C HIS A 102 11.01 25.21 -1.50
N LEU A 103 11.18 24.51 -0.38
CA LEU A 103 11.71 23.15 -0.36
C LEU A 103 10.70 22.12 -0.89
N SER A 104 9.40 22.37 -0.76
CA SER A 104 8.33 21.45 -1.20
C SER A 104 8.32 21.20 -2.71
N ALA A 105 9.01 22.01 -3.49
CA ALA A 105 9.21 21.73 -4.92
C ALA A 105 9.91 20.37 -5.18
N LYS A 106 10.69 19.87 -4.22
CA LYS A 106 11.44 18.61 -4.35
C LYS A 106 11.33 17.67 -3.14
N PHE A 107 10.94 18.19 -1.96
CA PHE A 107 10.90 17.44 -0.71
C PHE A 107 9.52 17.44 -0.07
N ASN A 108 9.25 16.42 0.74
CA ASN A 108 8.23 16.45 1.77
C ASN A 108 8.85 17.13 2.99
N VAL A 109 8.24 18.19 3.50
CA VAL A 109 8.87 19.06 4.50
C VAL A 109 8.04 19.08 5.78
N VAL A 110 8.67 18.78 6.91
CA VAL A 110 8.13 19.10 8.23
C VAL A 110 8.73 20.45 8.64
N ALA A 111 7.89 21.46 8.75
CA ALA A 111 8.23 22.79 9.20
C ALA A 111 7.91 22.93 10.69
N ILE A 112 8.88 23.31 11.50
CA ILE A 112 8.73 23.43 12.95
C ILE A 112 9.09 24.87 13.35
N GLY A 113 8.09 25.57 13.88
CA GLY A 113 8.29 26.84 14.54
C GLY A 113 8.58 26.65 16.03
N ALA A 114 9.66 27.24 16.54
CA ALA A 114 10.03 27.24 17.95
C ALA A 114 10.19 28.66 18.49
N SER A 115 9.66 28.94 19.70
CA SER A 115 9.75 30.25 20.30
C SER A 115 9.83 30.16 21.82
N GLY A 116 10.37 31.22 22.46
CA GLY A 116 10.62 31.26 23.90
C GLY A 116 12.08 30.96 24.28
N THR A 117 12.53 31.53 25.38
CA THR A 117 13.94 31.48 25.84
C THR A 117 14.17 30.65 27.10
N SER A 118 13.13 30.09 27.67
CA SER A 118 13.20 29.24 28.87
C SER A 118 12.26 28.05 28.71
N VAL A 119 12.49 26.99 29.48
CA VAL A 119 11.63 25.79 29.47
C VAL A 119 10.16 26.12 29.79
N LYS A 120 9.90 27.19 30.52
CA LYS A 120 8.54 27.58 30.93
C LYS A 120 7.76 28.29 29.83
N ASP A 121 8.42 29.06 28.99
CA ASP A 121 7.81 29.84 27.90
C ASP A 121 8.07 29.26 26.50
N PHE A 122 8.77 28.13 26.43
CA PHE A 122 9.07 27.46 25.18
C PHE A 122 7.81 26.87 24.54
N GLN A 123 7.58 27.26 23.30
CA GLN A 123 6.49 26.75 22.44
C GLN A 123 7.10 26.19 21.15
N SER A 124 6.51 25.12 20.66
CA SER A 124 6.88 24.49 19.40
C SER A 124 5.64 23.88 18.75
N SER A 125 5.54 23.99 17.43
CA SER A 125 4.47 23.37 16.65
C SER A 125 4.98 22.93 15.28
N ALA A 126 4.51 21.78 14.81
CA ALA A 126 4.92 21.15 13.57
C ALA A 126 3.82 21.22 12.50
N TRP A 127 4.26 21.41 11.27
CA TRP A 127 3.43 21.47 10.08
C TRP A 127 4.02 20.58 8.99
N LEU A 128 3.16 19.91 8.22
CA LEU A 128 3.55 19.11 7.06
C LEU A 128 3.21 19.85 5.78
N LEU A 129 4.19 19.99 4.89
CA LEU A 129 4.00 20.43 3.51
C LEU A 129 4.50 19.33 2.57
N VAL A 130 3.55 18.65 1.94
CA VAL A 130 3.84 17.55 1.01
C VAL A 130 4.44 18.10 -0.28
N LYS A 131 5.36 17.36 -0.87
CA LYS A 131 6.01 17.70 -2.15
C LYS A 131 4.99 18.06 -3.23
N GLY A 132 5.11 19.27 -3.76
CA GLY A 132 4.22 19.82 -4.78
C GLY A 132 2.88 20.36 -4.27
N ALA A 133 2.57 20.25 -2.98
CA ALA A 133 1.39 20.86 -2.39
C ALA A 133 1.58 22.38 -2.22
N LYS A 134 0.48 23.13 -2.27
CA LYS A 134 0.49 24.59 -2.04
C LYS A 134 0.31 24.94 -0.57
N ASP A 135 -0.52 24.16 0.14
CA ASP A 135 -0.95 24.44 1.49
C ASP A 135 -0.32 23.46 2.49
N ALA A 136 0.18 24.01 3.58
CA ALA A 136 0.67 23.24 4.71
C ALA A 136 -0.49 22.83 5.62
N LYS A 137 -0.36 21.66 6.25
CA LYS A 137 -1.32 21.16 7.22
C LYS A 137 -0.65 21.04 8.59
N PRO A 138 -1.38 21.27 9.70
CA PRO A 138 -0.87 20.89 11.01
C PRO A 138 -0.45 19.42 11.02
N LEU A 139 0.71 19.11 11.56
CA LEU A 139 1.14 17.71 11.77
C LEU A 139 0.47 17.20 13.04
N ASN A 140 -0.62 16.45 12.87
CA ASN A 140 -1.42 15.93 13.98
C ASN A 140 -0.97 14.54 14.40
N ASP A 141 -1.12 14.23 15.69
CA ASP A 141 -1.02 12.87 16.23
C ASP A 141 -2.28 12.03 15.89
N LEU A 142 -2.31 10.79 16.35
CA LEU A 142 -3.45 9.88 16.13
C LEU A 142 -4.75 10.35 16.81
N ALA A 143 -4.65 11.20 17.83
CA ALA A 143 -5.79 11.79 18.52
C ALA A 143 -6.29 13.09 17.86
N GLY A 144 -5.63 13.53 16.77
CA GLY A 144 -5.95 14.77 16.06
C GLY A 144 -5.35 16.03 16.69
N THR A 145 -4.48 15.89 17.71
CA THR A 145 -3.80 17.01 18.37
C THR A 145 -2.54 17.37 17.59
N GLN A 146 -2.32 18.68 17.36
CA GLN A 146 -1.13 19.14 16.66
C GLN A 146 0.14 18.79 17.46
N SER A 147 1.07 18.10 16.78
CA SER A 147 2.38 17.76 17.34
C SER A 147 3.25 18.99 17.53
N ASN A 148 4.02 19.00 18.63
CA ASN A 148 5.07 19.98 18.83
C ASN A 148 6.31 19.73 17.94
N GLY A 149 6.40 18.62 17.24
CA GLY A 149 7.52 18.23 16.38
C GLY A 149 8.78 17.78 17.11
N LEU A 150 8.79 17.77 18.43
CA LEU A 150 9.95 17.41 19.26
C LEU A 150 9.96 15.91 19.59
N LEU A 151 9.92 15.08 18.54
CA LEU A 151 9.80 13.63 18.60
C LEU A 151 11.06 12.96 18.03
N PRO A 152 11.39 11.73 18.47
CA PRO A 152 12.38 10.91 17.77
C PRO A 152 12.03 10.79 16.28
N LEU A 153 13.03 10.73 15.41
CA LEU A 153 12.81 10.66 13.96
C LEU A 153 11.79 9.59 13.52
N PRO A 154 11.82 8.34 14.02
CA PRO A 154 10.85 7.34 13.60
C PRO A 154 9.41 7.73 13.90
N GLN A 155 9.16 8.39 15.02
CA GLN A 155 7.82 8.85 15.41
C GLN A 155 7.39 10.07 14.58
N LEU A 156 8.27 11.07 14.42
CA LEU A 156 8.00 12.25 13.59
C LEU A 156 7.68 11.84 12.15
N TYR A 157 8.46 10.90 11.62
CA TYR A 157 8.24 10.35 10.30
C TYR A 157 6.95 9.56 10.20
N GLN A 158 6.63 8.75 11.22
CA GLN A 158 5.36 8.02 11.30
C GLN A 158 4.16 8.97 11.25
N LEU A 159 4.18 10.08 12.02
CA LEU A 159 3.11 11.08 11.98
C LEU A 159 2.99 11.73 10.59
N ALA A 160 4.11 12.09 9.98
CA ALA A 160 4.10 12.64 8.63
C ALA A 160 3.52 11.66 7.60
N THR A 161 3.75 10.36 7.76
CA THR A 161 3.22 9.31 6.86
C THR A 161 1.77 8.94 7.11
N LEU A 162 1.14 9.43 8.19
CA LEU A 162 -0.32 9.32 8.37
C LEU A 162 -1.09 10.25 7.41
N ASP A 163 -0.43 11.24 6.80
CA ASP A 163 -1.08 12.10 5.80
C ASP A 163 -1.23 11.38 4.46
N ASP A 164 -2.49 11.20 4.04
CA ASP A 164 -2.84 10.53 2.77
C ASP A 164 -2.25 11.24 1.54
N GLY A 165 -1.98 12.55 1.64
CA GLY A 165 -1.36 13.33 0.56
C GLY A 165 0.10 12.92 0.33
N LEU A 166 0.87 12.77 1.40
CA LEU A 166 2.25 12.29 1.34
C LEU A 166 2.34 10.87 0.81
N GLU A 167 1.45 10.00 1.27
CA GLU A 167 1.39 8.61 0.82
C GLU A 167 1.03 8.53 -0.67
N ARG A 168 0.08 9.34 -1.14
CA ARG A 168 -0.28 9.42 -2.58
C ARG A 168 0.88 9.89 -3.45
N VAL A 169 1.61 10.93 -3.04
CA VAL A 169 2.77 11.42 -3.80
C VAL A 169 3.84 10.34 -3.91
N ARG A 170 4.14 9.66 -2.82
CA ARG A 170 5.11 8.55 -2.80
C ARG A 170 4.69 7.40 -3.67
N PHE A 171 3.42 7.01 -3.60
CA PHE A 171 2.89 5.94 -4.42
C PHE A 171 2.98 6.28 -5.91
N ARG A 172 2.66 7.51 -6.29
CA ARG A 172 2.79 8.00 -7.67
C ARG A 172 4.24 7.99 -8.16
N ASP A 173 5.17 8.49 -7.34
CA ASP A 173 6.60 8.51 -7.68
C ASP A 173 7.12 7.07 -7.83
N LEU A 174 6.71 6.15 -6.95
CA LEU A 174 7.04 4.72 -7.02
C LEU A 174 6.49 4.05 -8.29
N LEU A 175 5.24 4.30 -8.67
CA LEU A 175 4.66 3.76 -9.90
C LEU A 175 5.35 4.30 -11.15
N SER A 176 5.67 5.60 -11.16
CA SER A 176 6.41 6.22 -12.26
C SER A 176 7.81 5.61 -12.42
N PHE A 177 8.47 5.33 -11.31
CA PHE A 177 9.73 4.61 -11.29
C PHE A 177 9.57 3.16 -11.77
N ALA A 178 8.56 2.43 -11.28
CA ALA A 178 8.28 1.06 -11.68
C ALA A 178 8.14 0.91 -13.21
N LYS A 179 7.49 1.88 -13.86
CA LYS A 179 7.36 1.93 -15.32
C LYS A 179 8.72 2.08 -16.03
N ARG A 180 9.60 2.95 -15.53
CA ARG A 180 10.97 3.11 -16.09
C ARG A 180 11.77 1.84 -15.90
N LEU A 181 11.73 1.26 -14.69
CA LEU A 181 12.43 0.05 -14.33
C LEU A 181 11.93 -1.16 -15.16
N HIS A 182 10.62 -1.29 -15.37
CA HIS A 182 10.03 -2.30 -16.25
C HIS A 182 10.66 -2.24 -17.66
N ASN A 183 10.73 -1.06 -18.24
CA ASN A 183 11.29 -0.87 -19.58
C ASN A 183 12.81 -1.19 -19.62
N PHE A 184 13.54 -0.81 -18.58
CA PHE A 184 14.96 -1.16 -18.45
C PHE A 184 15.16 -2.68 -18.36
N MET A 185 14.44 -3.35 -17.45
CA MET A 185 14.56 -4.81 -17.28
C MET A 185 14.14 -5.58 -18.53
N ARG A 186 13.14 -5.11 -19.27
CA ARG A 186 12.73 -5.72 -20.54
C ARG A 186 13.83 -5.62 -21.59
N LYS A 187 14.49 -4.48 -21.72
CA LYS A 187 15.48 -4.20 -22.78
C LYS A 187 16.87 -4.74 -22.44
N ALA A 188 17.36 -4.49 -21.24
CA ALA A 188 18.73 -4.79 -20.84
C ALA A 188 18.84 -6.18 -20.18
N VAL A 189 17.98 -6.49 -19.23
CA VAL A 189 17.98 -7.77 -18.50
C VAL A 189 17.31 -8.88 -19.30
N LYS A 190 16.34 -8.53 -20.17
CA LYS A 190 15.46 -9.45 -20.92
C LYS A 190 14.60 -10.35 -20.02
N ALA A 191 14.36 -9.91 -18.77
CA ALA A 191 13.50 -10.62 -17.84
C ALA A 191 12.04 -10.58 -18.31
N ASN A 192 11.33 -11.70 -18.15
CA ASN A 192 9.89 -11.78 -18.37
C ASN A 192 9.10 -11.09 -17.24
N ASN A 193 7.77 -11.00 -17.38
CA ASN A 193 6.96 -10.23 -16.43
C ASN A 193 6.83 -10.86 -15.03
N ARG A 194 7.10 -12.16 -14.87
CA ARG A 194 7.13 -12.85 -13.57
C ARG A 194 8.50 -12.74 -12.89
N GLU A 195 9.56 -12.69 -13.68
CA GLU A 195 10.93 -12.59 -13.20
C GLU A 195 11.27 -11.21 -12.66
N LYS A 196 10.72 -10.15 -13.28
CA LYS A 196 11.01 -8.76 -12.88
C LYS A 196 10.71 -8.45 -11.40
N PRO A 197 9.50 -8.76 -10.88
CA PRO A 197 9.21 -8.50 -9.46
C PRO A 197 10.09 -9.32 -8.53
N LEU A 198 10.39 -10.57 -8.91
CA LEU A 198 11.27 -11.43 -8.13
C LEU A 198 12.68 -10.84 -8.08
N LEU A 199 13.23 -10.37 -9.20
CA LEU A 199 14.55 -9.75 -9.24
C LEU A 199 14.61 -8.46 -8.38
N VAL A 200 13.60 -7.59 -8.49
CA VAL A 200 13.49 -6.39 -7.63
C VAL A 200 13.47 -6.77 -6.16
N SER A 201 12.67 -7.76 -5.81
CA SER A 201 12.53 -8.28 -4.46
C SER A 201 13.85 -8.85 -3.93
N GLY A 202 14.58 -9.61 -4.75
CA GLY A 202 15.91 -10.13 -4.40
C GLY A 202 16.93 -9.02 -4.13
N VAL A 203 16.97 -8.00 -4.98
CA VAL A 203 17.84 -6.83 -4.78
C VAL A 203 17.50 -6.11 -3.47
N LEU A 204 16.21 -5.90 -3.17
CA LEU A 204 15.79 -5.26 -1.92
C LEU A 204 16.19 -6.06 -0.69
N ILE A 205 16.06 -7.40 -0.71
CA ILE A 205 16.51 -8.27 0.38
C ILE A 205 18.02 -8.19 0.54
N ALA A 206 18.77 -8.27 -0.55
CA ALA A 206 20.23 -8.18 -0.52
C ALA A 206 20.73 -6.83 0.03
N LEU A 207 20.07 -5.73 -0.31
CA LEU A 207 20.39 -4.40 0.20
C LEU A 207 20.14 -4.26 1.71
N LYS A 208 19.32 -5.12 2.33
CA LYS A 208 19.22 -5.20 3.80
C LYS A 208 20.45 -5.82 4.46
N ASN A 209 21.29 -6.52 3.70
CA ASN A 209 22.57 -6.99 4.19
C ASN A 209 23.60 -5.83 4.23
N PRO A 210 24.06 -5.38 5.41
CA PRO A 210 24.95 -4.22 5.49
C PRO A 210 26.27 -4.41 4.72
N ALA A 211 26.83 -5.62 4.74
CA ALA A 211 28.09 -5.92 4.05
C ALA A 211 27.90 -5.81 2.52
N PHE A 212 26.84 -6.39 1.98
CA PHE A 212 26.51 -6.29 0.57
C PHE A 212 26.20 -4.84 0.17
N ASN A 213 25.35 -4.15 0.94
CA ASN A 213 24.95 -2.77 0.65
C ASN A 213 26.14 -1.79 0.62
N THR A 214 27.22 -2.08 1.37
CA THR A 214 28.42 -1.27 1.38
C THR A 214 29.41 -1.65 0.28
N ALA A 215 29.45 -2.91 -0.15
CA ALA A 215 30.51 -3.45 -0.99
C ALA A 215 30.08 -3.89 -2.40
N TYR A 216 28.78 -3.88 -2.75
CA TYR A 216 28.31 -4.42 -4.03
C TYR A 216 28.94 -3.73 -5.25
N ASP A 217 29.39 -2.50 -5.09
CA ASP A 217 30.04 -1.70 -6.13
C ASP A 217 31.53 -2.06 -6.36
N THR A 218 32.10 -2.90 -5.51
CA THR A 218 33.48 -3.39 -5.64
C THR A 218 33.59 -4.73 -6.37
N TYR A 219 32.48 -5.47 -6.53
CA TYR A 219 32.47 -6.77 -7.21
C TYR A 219 32.55 -6.62 -8.72
N THR A 220 33.19 -7.59 -9.38
CA THR A 220 33.18 -7.67 -10.85
C THR A 220 31.78 -7.98 -11.38
N ALA A 221 31.60 -7.75 -12.68
CA ALA A 221 30.32 -8.01 -13.33
C ALA A 221 29.88 -9.49 -13.24
N ASP A 222 30.81 -10.43 -13.30
CA ASP A 222 30.53 -11.86 -13.20
C ASP A 222 30.29 -12.34 -11.75
N GLU A 223 30.95 -11.70 -10.78
CA GLU A 223 30.78 -12.05 -9.36
C GLU A 223 29.48 -11.52 -8.77
N LEU A 224 29.05 -10.33 -9.19
CA LEU A 224 27.92 -9.63 -8.57
C LEU A 224 26.62 -10.43 -8.50
N PRO A 225 26.19 -11.21 -9.52
CA PRO A 225 25.01 -12.07 -9.43
C PRO A 225 25.11 -13.15 -8.35
N LEU A 226 26.30 -13.75 -8.16
CA LEU A 226 26.55 -14.74 -7.11
C LEU A 226 26.51 -14.07 -5.73
N LYS A 227 27.18 -12.91 -5.58
CA LYS A 227 27.18 -12.13 -4.34
C LYS A 227 25.80 -11.62 -3.94
N LEU A 228 24.94 -11.33 -4.92
CA LEU A 228 23.53 -11.03 -4.66
C LEU A 228 22.82 -12.23 -4.00
N CYS A 229 22.99 -13.44 -4.52
CA CYS A 229 22.40 -14.65 -3.95
C CYS A 229 22.96 -14.97 -2.55
N ASP A 230 24.27 -14.82 -2.35
CA ASP A 230 24.91 -14.98 -1.04
C ASP A 230 24.32 -14.02 -0.01
N ALA A 231 24.14 -12.75 -0.40
CA ALA A 231 23.56 -11.72 0.46
C ALA A 231 22.09 -11.99 0.80
N ILE A 232 21.31 -12.49 -0.16
CA ILE A 232 19.94 -12.93 0.08
C ILE A 232 19.93 -14.06 1.12
N ALA A 233 20.70 -15.12 0.90
CA ALA A 233 20.78 -16.27 1.83
C ALA A 233 21.18 -15.85 3.25
N ASP A 234 22.17 -14.97 3.39
CA ASP A 234 22.61 -14.45 4.69
C ASP A 234 21.52 -13.59 5.36
N THR A 235 20.83 -12.76 4.61
CA THR A 235 19.71 -11.97 5.14
C THR A 235 18.58 -12.87 5.65
N LEU A 236 18.22 -13.93 4.91
CA LEU A 236 17.22 -14.90 5.34
C LEU A 236 17.64 -15.65 6.62
N LYS A 237 18.91 -16.02 6.71
CA LYS A 237 19.47 -16.67 7.91
C LYS A 237 19.40 -15.75 9.12
N ARG A 238 19.79 -14.47 8.98
CA ARG A 238 19.72 -13.46 10.06
C ARG A 238 18.28 -13.18 10.49
N ALA A 239 17.31 -13.26 9.57
CA ALA A 239 15.90 -13.15 9.88
C ALA A 239 15.35 -14.38 10.63
N SER A 240 16.19 -15.38 10.93
CA SER A 240 15.83 -16.63 11.65
C SER A 240 14.67 -17.39 10.99
N ILE A 241 14.62 -17.37 9.65
CA ILE A 241 13.64 -18.14 8.87
C ILE A 241 13.97 -19.62 8.97
N PRO A 242 12.99 -20.52 9.12
CA PRO A 242 13.23 -21.97 9.11
C PRO A 242 14.00 -22.40 7.85
N GLN A 243 15.00 -23.25 8.01
CA GLN A 243 15.96 -23.60 6.95
C GLN A 243 15.29 -24.07 5.66
N ALA A 244 14.33 -25.01 5.75
CA ALA A 244 13.63 -25.52 4.57
C ALA A 244 12.86 -24.43 3.79
N LYS A 245 12.37 -23.39 4.49
CA LYS A 245 11.70 -22.25 3.90
C LYS A 245 12.71 -21.29 3.26
N ALA A 246 13.82 -21.02 3.95
CA ALA A 246 14.91 -20.21 3.43
C ALA A 246 15.52 -20.80 2.16
N GLU A 247 15.69 -22.11 2.10
CA GLU A 247 16.17 -22.84 0.93
C GLU A 247 15.24 -22.69 -0.28
N LYS A 248 13.91 -22.81 -0.09
CA LYS A 248 12.93 -22.61 -1.16
C LYS A 248 12.98 -21.18 -1.71
N ILE A 249 13.07 -20.19 -0.83
CA ILE A 249 13.16 -18.77 -1.24
C ILE A 249 14.49 -18.54 -1.98
N THR A 250 15.61 -18.97 -1.42
CA THR A 250 16.94 -18.82 -2.03
C THR A 250 17.02 -19.51 -3.39
N SER A 251 16.45 -20.72 -3.51
CA SER A 251 16.42 -21.46 -4.78
C SER A 251 15.70 -20.68 -5.89
N ALA A 252 14.61 -19.99 -5.59
CA ALA A 252 13.90 -19.18 -6.58
C ALA A 252 14.77 -18.03 -7.11
N PHE A 253 15.53 -17.35 -6.23
CA PHE A 253 16.45 -16.31 -6.64
C PHE A 253 17.68 -16.84 -7.37
N THR A 254 18.24 -17.94 -6.91
CA THR A 254 19.42 -18.58 -7.56
C THR A 254 19.08 -19.06 -8.96
N SER A 255 17.93 -19.71 -9.15
CA SER A 255 17.46 -20.13 -10.46
C SER A 255 17.34 -18.93 -11.42
N LEU A 256 16.68 -17.86 -10.95
CA LEU A 256 16.49 -16.64 -11.74
C LEU A 256 17.81 -15.96 -12.11
N THR A 257 18.72 -15.79 -11.15
CA THR A 257 20.02 -15.16 -11.42
C THR A 257 20.89 -15.99 -12.32
N THR A 258 20.82 -17.32 -12.25
CA THR A 258 21.52 -18.23 -13.16
C THR A 258 20.98 -18.14 -14.58
N GLU A 259 19.66 -18.14 -14.75
CA GLU A 259 19.01 -18.02 -16.05
C GLU A 259 19.31 -16.69 -16.73
N LEU A 260 19.32 -15.60 -15.97
CA LEU A 260 19.56 -14.25 -16.48
C LEU A 260 21.04 -13.83 -16.42
N HIS A 261 21.97 -14.71 -15.99
CA HIS A 261 23.36 -14.37 -15.70
C HIS A 261 24.05 -13.57 -16.82
N THR A 262 24.00 -14.05 -18.06
CA THR A 262 24.63 -13.41 -19.22
C THR A 262 24.15 -11.96 -19.42
N ASN A 263 22.88 -11.68 -19.17
CA ASN A 263 22.33 -10.34 -19.31
C ASN A 263 22.63 -9.47 -18.08
N LEU A 264 22.64 -10.05 -16.88
CA LEU A 264 22.92 -9.35 -15.62
C LEU A 264 24.39 -8.95 -15.51
N ALA A 265 25.29 -9.86 -15.91
CA ALA A 265 26.74 -9.64 -15.92
C ALA A 265 27.24 -8.82 -17.12
N LYS A 266 26.37 -8.41 -18.03
CA LYS A 266 26.76 -7.64 -19.19
C LYS A 266 27.32 -6.28 -18.78
N GLU A 267 28.60 -6.03 -19.10
CA GLU A 267 29.26 -4.75 -18.88
C GLU A 267 28.70 -3.67 -19.81
N GLU A 268 28.50 -2.46 -19.30
CA GLU A 268 28.10 -1.30 -20.12
C GLU A 268 29.22 -0.88 -21.10
N LYS A 269 30.48 -0.98 -20.63
CA LYS A 269 31.68 -0.82 -21.46
C LYS A 269 32.67 -1.94 -21.09
N LYS A 270 33.31 -2.53 -22.06
CA LYS A 270 34.30 -3.61 -21.87
C LYS A 270 35.36 -3.19 -20.84
N GLY A 271 35.54 -3.99 -19.80
CA GLY A 271 36.46 -3.73 -18.69
C GLY A 271 35.94 -2.75 -17.61
N SER A 272 34.64 -2.40 -17.64
CA SER A 272 33.98 -1.59 -16.63
C SER A 272 33.44 -2.45 -15.49
N THR A 273 33.46 -1.95 -14.26
CA THR A 273 32.74 -2.54 -13.11
C THR A 273 31.23 -2.27 -13.19
N HIS A 274 30.77 -1.43 -14.14
CA HIS A 274 29.36 -1.12 -14.36
C HIS A 274 28.71 -2.18 -15.23
N SER A 275 27.99 -3.10 -14.60
CA SER A 275 27.18 -4.11 -15.26
C SER A 275 25.70 -3.75 -15.22
N THR A 276 24.90 -4.45 -16.04
CA THR A 276 23.43 -4.31 -16.04
C THR A 276 22.84 -4.54 -14.64
N LEU A 277 23.33 -5.53 -13.90
CA LEU A 277 22.87 -5.80 -12.53
C LEU A 277 23.25 -4.66 -11.59
N ARG A 278 24.46 -4.12 -11.69
CA ARG A 278 24.89 -3.00 -10.85
C ARG A 278 24.00 -1.78 -11.08
N HIS A 279 23.74 -1.42 -12.33
CA HIS A 279 22.82 -0.34 -12.65
C HIS A 279 21.41 -0.59 -12.04
N LEU A 280 20.92 -1.83 -12.12
CA LEU A 280 19.65 -2.20 -11.50
C LEU A 280 19.67 -2.02 -9.97
N ILE A 281 20.76 -2.41 -9.32
CA ILE A 281 20.93 -2.24 -7.87
C ILE A 281 20.95 -0.76 -7.49
N ASP A 282 21.72 0.06 -8.22
CA ASP A 282 21.83 1.51 -7.99
C ASP A 282 20.44 2.18 -8.09
N GLU A 283 19.71 1.91 -9.17
CA GLU A 283 18.36 2.46 -9.39
C GLU A 283 17.37 2.04 -8.28
N ILE A 284 17.39 0.78 -7.84
CA ILE A 284 16.52 0.30 -6.76
C ILE A 284 16.96 0.89 -5.42
N LYS A 285 18.26 0.99 -5.16
CA LYS A 285 18.81 1.56 -3.93
C LYS A 285 18.44 3.02 -3.75
N GLU A 286 18.47 3.80 -4.81
CA GLU A 286 18.15 5.22 -4.78
C GLU A 286 16.63 5.49 -4.74
N ASN A 287 15.85 4.76 -5.52
CA ASN A 287 14.44 5.10 -5.76
C ASN A 287 13.42 4.25 -4.99
N VAL A 288 13.79 3.08 -4.44
CA VAL A 288 12.87 2.14 -3.78
C VAL A 288 13.30 1.81 -2.35
N PHE A 289 14.56 1.51 -2.15
CA PHE A 289 15.06 1.04 -0.85
C PHE A 289 14.80 2.01 0.31
N PRO A 290 14.85 3.36 0.13
CA PRO A 290 14.48 4.30 1.19
C PRO A 290 13.05 4.13 1.71
N TYR A 291 12.10 3.80 0.82
CA TYR A 291 10.71 3.54 1.22
C TYR A 291 10.55 2.23 2.01
N VAL A 292 11.36 1.23 1.68
CA VAL A 292 11.42 -0.04 2.44
C VAL A 292 11.99 0.18 3.84
N ALA A 293 13.08 0.95 3.94
CA ALA A 293 13.74 1.25 5.22
C ALA A 293 12.83 2.07 6.16
N ALA A 294 11.96 2.88 5.60
CA ALA A 294 11.04 3.74 6.34
C ALA A 294 9.78 3.02 6.89
N HIS A 295 9.65 1.71 6.75
CA HIS A 295 8.48 0.94 7.19
C HIS A 295 7.15 1.53 6.72
N THR A 296 7.07 1.93 5.45
CA THR A 296 5.85 2.52 4.88
C THR A 296 4.70 1.51 4.83
N ARG A 297 3.45 2.01 4.88
CA ARG A 297 2.24 1.20 4.66
C ARG A 297 2.14 0.62 3.24
N LEU A 298 2.99 1.09 2.32
CA LEU A 298 2.95 0.69 0.92
C LEU A 298 3.36 -0.76 0.74
N ASP A 299 2.54 -1.54 0.04
CA ASP A 299 2.95 -2.82 -0.53
C ASP A 299 3.81 -2.56 -1.77
N ILE A 300 5.12 -2.37 -1.53
CA ILE A 300 6.07 -2.01 -2.58
C ILE A 300 6.20 -3.14 -3.59
N VAL A 301 6.39 -4.36 -3.13
CA VAL A 301 6.62 -5.53 -4.01
C VAL A 301 5.35 -5.83 -4.81
N GLY A 302 4.17 -5.84 -4.18
CA GLY A 302 2.90 -6.02 -4.86
C GLY A 302 2.60 -4.89 -5.86
N SER A 303 2.94 -3.64 -5.52
CA SER A 303 2.78 -2.50 -6.43
C SER A 303 3.65 -2.65 -7.69
N PHE A 304 4.92 -3.07 -7.55
CA PHE A 304 5.78 -3.38 -8.68
C PHE A 304 5.25 -4.55 -9.51
N TYR A 305 4.79 -5.62 -8.84
CA TYR A 305 4.19 -6.75 -9.52
C TYR A 305 2.96 -6.35 -10.33
N GLY A 306 2.06 -5.57 -9.75
CA GLY A 306 0.88 -5.05 -10.43
C GLY A 306 1.22 -4.19 -11.65
N GLU A 307 2.22 -3.30 -11.52
CA GLU A 307 2.65 -2.45 -12.63
C GLU A 307 3.30 -3.29 -13.75
N PHE A 308 4.10 -4.30 -13.42
CA PHE A 308 4.71 -5.16 -14.43
C PHE A 308 3.69 -6.05 -15.14
N LEU A 309 2.63 -6.49 -14.46
CA LEU A 309 1.54 -7.25 -15.07
C LEU A 309 0.70 -6.42 -16.04
N ARG A 310 0.53 -5.11 -15.82
CA ARG A 310 -0.22 -4.22 -16.75
C ARG A 310 0.31 -4.26 -18.19
N TYR A 311 1.60 -4.52 -18.35
CA TYR A 311 2.25 -4.58 -19.67
C TYR A 311 2.29 -5.99 -20.26
N SER A 312 1.67 -6.98 -19.61
CA SER A 312 1.56 -8.36 -20.10
C SER A 312 0.31 -8.52 -20.95
N SER A 313 0.41 -8.28 -22.23
CA SER A 313 -0.65 -8.65 -23.18
C SER A 313 -0.67 -10.18 -23.34
N GLY A 314 -1.60 -10.86 -22.69
CA GLY A 314 -1.86 -12.30 -22.89
C GLY A 314 -1.69 -13.17 -21.64
N ASP A 315 -0.52 -13.23 -21.03
CA ASP A 315 -0.18 -14.21 -19.96
C ASP A 315 -0.94 -14.01 -18.64
N ALA A 316 -1.36 -12.79 -18.31
CA ALA A 316 -2.12 -12.52 -17.08
C ALA A 316 -3.58 -12.99 -17.15
N LYS A 317 -4.16 -13.06 -18.36
CA LYS A 317 -5.51 -13.58 -18.59
C LYS A 317 -5.58 -15.11 -18.45
N GLU A 318 -4.47 -15.81 -18.74
CA GLU A 318 -4.46 -17.29 -18.76
C GLU A 318 -4.40 -17.94 -17.36
N LYS A 319 -4.05 -17.20 -16.29
CA LYS A 319 -3.87 -17.79 -14.96
C LYS A 319 -4.65 -17.13 -13.82
N GLY A 320 -5.59 -16.24 -14.08
CA GLY A 320 -6.49 -15.71 -13.04
C GLY A 320 -5.81 -14.93 -11.89
N ILE A 321 -4.52 -14.55 -12.04
CA ILE A 321 -3.81 -13.80 -10.99
C ILE A 321 -4.25 -12.35 -11.03
N VAL A 322 -5.04 -11.95 -10.05
CA VAL A 322 -5.54 -10.59 -9.88
C VAL A 322 -5.11 -10.07 -8.51
N LEU A 323 -4.26 -9.04 -8.49
CA LEU A 323 -3.87 -8.41 -7.23
C LEU A 323 -5.02 -7.58 -6.66
N THR A 324 -5.31 -7.77 -5.39
CA THR A 324 -6.34 -7.01 -4.69
C THR A 324 -5.86 -5.56 -4.47
N PRO A 325 -6.64 -4.56 -4.90
CA PRO A 325 -6.30 -3.17 -4.67
C PRO A 325 -6.18 -2.86 -3.17
N ARG A 326 -5.23 -2.00 -2.80
CA ARG A 326 -4.94 -1.68 -1.41
C ARG A 326 -6.17 -1.20 -0.61
N HIS A 327 -6.96 -0.30 -1.16
CA HIS A 327 -8.16 0.20 -0.47
C HIS A 327 -9.18 -0.92 -0.16
N VAL A 328 -9.17 -1.99 -0.95
CA VAL A 328 -10.00 -3.19 -0.71
C VAL A 328 -9.40 -4.02 0.43
N THR A 329 -8.06 -4.22 0.47
CA THR A 329 -7.43 -4.96 1.57
C THR A 329 -7.60 -4.24 2.91
N GLU A 330 -7.61 -2.91 2.93
CA GLU A 330 -7.93 -2.12 4.12
C GLU A 330 -9.40 -2.26 4.52
N LEU A 331 -10.33 -2.20 3.56
CA LEU A 331 -11.76 -2.42 3.81
C LEU A 331 -12.03 -3.81 4.40
N PHE A 332 -11.32 -4.84 3.96
CA PHE A 332 -11.42 -6.19 4.52
C PHE A 332 -11.07 -6.22 6.01
N CYS A 333 -10.01 -5.52 6.39
CA CYS A 333 -9.62 -5.41 7.79
C CYS A 333 -10.70 -4.72 8.64
N ASP A 334 -11.42 -3.74 8.07
CA ASP A 334 -12.55 -3.10 8.75
C ASP A 334 -13.75 -4.03 8.88
N LEU A 335 -14.15 -4.69 7.78
CA LEU A 335 -15.29 -5.61 7.76
C LEU A 335 -15.10 -6.82 8.68
N ALA A 336 -13.86 -7.24 8.87
CA ALA A 336 -13.47 -8.34 9.75
C ALA A 336 -13.19 -7.91 11.20
N ASP A 337 -13.27 -6.61 11.52
CA ASP A 337 -12.94 -6.06 12.83
C ASP A 337 -11.53 -6.44 13.32
N VAL A 338 -10.53 -6.44 12.41
CA VAL A 338 -9.14 -6.77 12.75
C VAL A 338 -8.61 -5.82 13.83
N ASP A 339 -8.13 -6.38 14.94
CA ASP A 339 -7.50 -5.68 16.05
C ASP A 339 -6.10 -6.26 16.37
N GLU A 340 -5.40 -5.71 17.38
CA GLU A 340 -4.06 -6.17 17.76
C GLU A 340 -4.01 -7.60 18.29
N ASN A 341 -5.16 -8.22 18.64
CA ASN A 341 -5.25 -9.59 19.15
C ASN A 341 -5.65 -10.61 18.08
N SER A 342 -6.09 -10.14 16.92
CA SER A 342 -6.50 -11.00 15.82
C SER A 342 -5.34 -11.86 15.32
N VAL A 343 -5.62 -13.13 14.98
CA VAL A 343 -4.73 -13.99 14.20
C VAL A 343 -5.31 -14.09 12.79
N VAL A 344 -4.63 -13.50 11.83
CA VAL A 344 -5.14 -13.29 10.46
C VAL A 344 -4.61 -14.35 9.52
N LEU A 345 -5.51 -15.04 8.84
CA LEU A 345 -5.24 -16.08 7.85
C LEU A 345 -5.60 -15.61 6.44
N ASP A 346 -4.71 -15.85 5.50
CA ASP A 346 -4.96 -15.76 4.05
C ASP A 346 -4.51 -17.06 3.38
N THR A 347 -5.46 -17.87 2.94
CA THR A 347 -5.17 -19.19 2.35
C THR A 347 -4.75 -19.14 0.88
N CYS A 348 -4.78 -17.96 0.25
CA CYS A 348 -4.32 -17.69 -1.12
C CYS A 348 -3.57 -16.36 -1.17
N CYS A 349 -2.49 -16.25 -0.37
CA CYS A 349 -1.97 -14.94 0.03
C CYS A 349 -1.27 -14.14 -1.10
N GLY A 350 -0.98 -14.75 -2.25
CA GLY A 350 -0.36 -14.06 -3.36
C GLY A 350 0.95 -13.39 -2.96
N THR A 351 1.03 -12.06 -3.06
CA THR A 351 2.17 -11.25 -2.58
C THR A 351 2.07 -10.84 -1.11
N GLY A 352 1.04 -11.29 -0.38
CA GLY A 352 0.81 -10.98 1.04
C GLY A 352 0.04 -9.68 1.29
N GLY A 353 -0.72 -9.19 0.32
CA GLY A 353 -1.40 -7.89 0.41
C GLY A 353 -2.34 -7.76 1.61
N TYR A 354 -3.17 -8.75 1.90
CA TYR A 354 -4.06 -8.77 3.07
C TYR A 354 -3.28 -8.84 4.38
N LEU A 355 -2.24 -9.67 4.45
CA LEU A 355 -1.40 -9.80 5.65
C LEU A 355 -0.68 -8.49 5.98
N ILE A 356 -0.23 -7.75 4.95
CA ILE A 356 0.38 -6.43 5.11
C ILE A 356 -0.64 -5.41 5.62
N ALA A 357 -1.85 -5.37 5.05
CA ALA A 357 -2.91 -4.48 5.49
C ALA A 357 -3.30 -4.76 6.96
N ALA A 358 -3.46 -6.05 7.30
CA ALA A 358 -3.74 -6.49 8.66
C ALA A 358 -2.62 -6.10 9.63
N MET A 359 -1.35 -6.36 9.27
CA MET A 359 -0.19 -5.99 10.09
C MET A 359 -0.18 -4.49 10.41
N HIS A 360 -0.40 -3.63 9.41
CA HIS A 360 -0.41 -2.18 9.62
C HIS A 360 -1.54 -1.74 10.55
N ARG A 361 -2.74 -2.31 10.38
CA ARG A 361 -3.86 -2.03 11.27
C ARG A 361 -3.57 -2.45 12.70
N MET A 362 -3.08 -3.67 12.90
CA MET A 362 -2.71 -4.21 14.21
C MET A 362 -1.60 -3.37 14.88
N PHE A 363 -0.60 -2.93 14.10
CA PHE A 363 0.48 -2.08 14.60
C PHE A 363 0.01 -0.70 15.04
N SER A 364 -1.02 -0.14 14.39
CA SER A 364 -1.59 1.15 14.80
C SER A 364 -2.28 1.10 16.17
N MET A 365 -2.69 -0.10 16.60
CA MET A 365 -3.32 -0.36 17.89
C MET A 365 -2.34 -0.87 18.95
N ALA A 366 -1.23 -1.50 18.50
CA ALA A 366 -0.21 -2.08 19.37
C ALA A 366 0.57 -1.01 20.14
N GLY A 367 0.35 -0.92 21.45
CA GLY A 367 0.97 0.08 22.33
C GLY A 367 2.45 -0.14 22.62
N THR A 368 3.01 -1.33 22.32
CA THR A 368 4.41 -1.69 22.66
C THR A 368 5.11 -2.40 21.51
N GLU A 369 6.45 -2.29 21.45
CA GLU A 369 7.24 -3.04 20.47
C GLU A 369 7.19 -4.56 20.70
N ALA A 370 7.06 -4.99 21.96
CA ALA A 370 6.85 -6.40 22.29
C ALA A 370 5.56 -6.96 21.66
N LYS A 371 4.47 -6.17 21.67
CA LYS A 371 3.22 -6.55 20.99
C LYS A 371 3.38 -6.59 19.47
N ARG A 372 4.09 -5.63 18.88
CA ARG A 372 4.37 -5.62 17.43
C ARG A 372 5.20 -6.83 17.02
N GLU A 373 6.21 -7.21 17.83
CA GLU A 373 7.00 -8.41 17.56
C GLU A 373 6.14 -9.70 17.70
N HIS A 374 5.23 -9.74 18.65
CA HIS A 374 4.27 -10.85 18.79
C HIS A 374 3.37 -10.97 17.55
N ILE A 375 2.84 -9.85 17.05
CA ILE A 375 2.05 -9.79 15.81
C ILE A 375 2.85 -10.37 14.65
N ARG A 376 4.08 -9.88 14.42
CA ARG A 376 4.95 -10.36 13.33
C ARG A 376 5.18 -11.88 13.39
N ARG A 377 5.41 -12.41 14.58
CA ARG A 377 5.82 -13.81 14.75
C ARG A 377 4.70 -14.82 14.71
N LEU A 378 3.51 -14.46 15.17
CA LEU A 378 2.47 -15.44 15.51
C LEU A 378 1.08 -15.13 14.93
N GLN A 379 0.82 -13.88 14.53
CA GLN A 379 -0.54 -13.47 14.23
C GLN A 379 -0.82 -13.26 12.72
N LEU A 380 0.18 -13.47 11.87
CA LEU A 380 0.03 -13.36 10.40
C LEU A 380 0.32 -14.72 9.78
N VAL A 381 -0.68 -15.29 9.10
CA VAL A 381 -0.65 -16.64 8.57
C VAL A 381 -1.05 -16.63 7.10
N GLY A 382 -0.23 -17.21 6.22
CA GLY A 382 -0.51 -17.25 4.79
C GLY A 382 -0.16 -18.59 4.14
N ILE A 383 -0.91 -18.98 3.12
CA ILE A 383 -0.57 -20.10 2.25
C ILE A 383 -0.50 -19.60 0.80
N GLU A 384 0.50 -20.06 0.05
CA GLU A 384 0.64 -19.71 -1.36
C GLU A 384 1.22 -20.88 -2.15
N ASP A 385 0.49 -21.29 -3.20
CA ASP A 385 0.84 -22.45 -4.02
C ASP A 385 1.92 -22.14 -5.07
N SER A 386 1.90 -20.94 -5.65
CA SER A 386 2.90 -20.51 -6.63
C SER A 386 4.26 -20.25 -5.97
N PRO A 387 5.34 -20.98 -6.33
CA PRO A 387 6.67 -20.74 -5.77
C PRO A 387 7.15 -19.28 -5.94
N THR A 388 6.83 -18.67 -7.06
CA THR A 388 7.19 -17.27 -7.34
C THR A 388 6.44 -16.30 -6.43
N LEU A 389 5.11 -16.45 -6.29
CA LEU A 389 4.31 -15.59 -5.42
C LEU A 389 4.66 -15.81 -3.95
N PHE A 390 4.93 -17.06 -3.55
CA PHE A 390 5.43 -17.40 -2.22
C PHE A 390 6.75 -16.66 -1.90
N ALA A 391 7.72 -16.68 -2.83
CA ALA A 391 8.98 -15.96 -2.65
C ALA A 391 8.76 -14.44 -2.56
N LEU A 392 7.80 -13.89 -3.33
CA LEU A 392 7.41 -12.49 -3.25
C LEU A 392 6.73 -12.14 -1.93
N ALA A 393 5.79 -12.97 -1.46
CA ALA A 393 5.13 -12.78 -0.16
C ALA A 393 6.15 -12.81 0.99
N ALA A 394 7.01 -13.82 1.00
CA ALA A 394 8.06 -13.94 2.01
C ALA A 394 9.00 -12.72 1.99
N SER A 395 9.41 -12.27 0.80
CA SER A 395 10.23 -11.09 0.63
C SER A 395 9.55 -9.83 1.18
N ASN A 396 8.28 -9.66 0.86
CA ASN A 396 7.46 -8.55 1.32
C ASN A 396 7.39 -8.47 2.86
N MET A 397 7.20 -9.63 3.51
CA MET A 397 7.17 -9.72 4.97
C MET A 397 8.55 -9.46 5.59
N ILE A 398 9.62 -10.04 5.02
CA ILE A 398 11.00 -9.82 5.47
C ILE A 398 11.41 -8.34 5.37
N LEU A 399 11.04 -7.68 4.29
CA LEU A 399 11.34 -6.27 4.10
C LEU A 399 10.70 -5.37 5.18
N ARG A 400 9.59 -5.82 5.78
CA ARG A 400 8.89 -5.15 6.89
C ARG A 400 9.33 -5.60 8.27
N GLY A 401 10.39 -6.38 8.34
CA GLY A 401 10.92 -6.90 9.62
C GLY A 401 10.20 -8.14 10.13
N ASP A 402 9.30 -8.71 9.33
CA ASP A 402 8.62 -9.96 9.62
C ASP A 402 9.24 -11.13 8.86
N GLY A 403 10.45 -11.51 9.24
CA GLY A 403 11.10 -12.72 8.69
C GLY A 403 10.52 -14.04 9.20
N LYS A 404 9.62 -13.99 10.18
CA LYS A 404 9.09 -15.16 10.90
C LYS A 404 7.62 -15.43 10.60
N ALA A 405 6.99 -14.70 9.66
CA ALA A 405 5.61 -14.91 9.27
C ALA A 405 5.33 -16.38 8.99
N ASN A 406 4.17 -16.84 9.44
CA ASN A 406 3.73 -18.21 9.22
C ASN A 406 3.22 -18.36 7.79
N LEU A 407 4.14 -18.27 6.82
CA LEU A 407 3.86 -18.50 5.41
C LEU A 407 4.18 -19.96 5.06
N PHE A 408 3.23 -20.64 4.44
CA PHE A 408 3.34 -22.04 4.05
C PHE A 408 3.28 -22.16 2.52
N PRO A 409 4.28 -22.82 1.89
CA PRO A 409 4.28 -23.04 0.45
C PRO A 409 3.45 -24.27 0.07
N GLY A 410 2.68 -24.17 -1.01
CA GLY A 410 1.87 -25.24 -1.58
C GLY A 410 0.38 -24.99 -1.43
N SER A 411 -0.42 -25.97 -1.84
CA SER A 411 -1.88 -25.88 -1.83
C SER A 411 -2.43 -25.68 -0.40
N CYS A 412 -3.45 -24.83 -0.28
CA CYS A 412 -4.16 -24.66 0.98
C CYS A 412 -4.94 -25.92 1.36
N PHE A 413 -5.35 -26.73 0.40
CA PHE A 413 -6.01 -28.02 0.61
C PHE A 413 -5.07 -29.16 1.04
N ASP A 414 -3.75 -28.92 1.05
CA ASP A 414 -2.80 -29.89 1.61
C ASP A 414 -3.08 -30.12 3.10
N PRO A 415 -3.34 -31.37 3.54
CA PRO A 415 -3.62 -31.69 4.94
C PRO A 415 -2.54 -31.20 5.91
N ALA A 416 -1.26 -31.21 5.50
CA ALA A 416 -0.17 -30.71 6.33
C ALA A 416 -0.22 -29.20 6.53
N ASN A 417 -0.52 -28.44 5.46
CA ASN A 417 -0.72 -26.99 5.55
C ASN A 417 -1.95 -26.66 6.40
N THR A 418 -3.08 -27.35 6.15
CA THR A 418 -4.31 -27.19 6.94
C THR A 418 -4.07 -27.44 8.43
N ALA A 419 -3.36 -28.54 8.79
CA ALA A 419 -3.03 -28.85 10.18
C ALA A 419 -2.15 -27.76 10.83
N SER A 420 -1.13 -27.30 10.10
CA SER A 420 -0.23 -26.25 10.56
C SER A 420 -0.96 -24.92 10.84
N VAL A 421 -1.86 -24.54 9.94
CA VAL A 421 -2.67 -23.33 10.08
C VAL A 421 -3.62 -23.43 11.28
N LYS A 422 -4.32 -24.56 11.45
CA LYS A 422 -5.24 -24.78 12.58
C LYS A 422 -4.54 -24.73 13.94
N GLN A 423 -3.26 -25.13 14.03
CA GLN A 423 -2.46 -25.01 15.25
C GLN A 423 -2.24 -23.54 15.68
N LEU A 424 -2.24 -22.60 14.73
CA LEU A 424 -2.08 -21.17 14.99
C LEU A 424 -3.37 -20.48 15.42
N GLN A 425 -4.50 -21.21 15.41
CA GLN A 425 -5.80 -20.76 15.88
C GLN A 425 -6.26 -19.43 15.26
N PRO A 426 -6.36 -19.30 13.92
CA PRO A 426 -6.74 -18.06 13.28
C PRO A 426 -8.17 -17.63 13.67
N THR A 427 -8.33 -16.34 13.95
CA THR A 427 -9.60 -15.72 14.35
C THR A 427 -10.24 -14.92 13.21
N VAL A 428 -9.44 -14.53 12.21
CA VAL A 428 -9.87 -13.78 11.04
C VAL A 428 -9.33 -14.45 9.78
N GLY A 429 -10.19 -14.63 8.78
CA GLY A 429 -9.81 -15.11 7.44
C GLY A 429 -10.08 -14.02 6.40
N LEU A 430 -9.09 -13.71 5.57
CA LEU A 430 -9.18 -12.75 4.48
C LEU A 430 -8.72 -13.44 3.20
N ILE A 431 -9.52 -13.44 2.15
CA ILE A 431 -9.17 -14.19 0.93
C ILE A 431 -9.68 -13.51 -0.35
N ASN A 432 -8.83 -13.53 -1.36
CA ASN A 432 -9.19 -13.38 -2.78
C ASN A 432 -8.76 -14.68 -3.47
N PRO A 433 -9.64 -15.68 -3.61
CA PRO A 433 -9.28 -16.98 -4.17
C PRO A 433 -8.91 -16.85 -5.64
N PRO A 434 -8.17 -17.82 -6.21
CA PRO A 434 -7.95 -17.86 -7.65
C PRO A 434 -9.29 -18.01 -8.37
N TYR A 435 -9.49 -17.24 -9.46
CA TYR A 435 -10.73 -17.33 -10.24
C TYR A 435 -10.64 -18.54 -11.17
N SER A 436 -11.50 -19.53 -10.92
CA SER A 436 -11.54 -20.79 -11.65
C SER A 436 -12.03 -20.61 -13.09
N GLN A 437 -11.48 -21.38 -14.01
CA GLN A 437 -12.08 -21.60 -15.32
C GLN A 437 -13.17 -22.66 -15.20
N LYS A 438 -14.32 -22.46 -15.88
CA LYS A 438 -15.46 -23.38 -15.77
C LYS A 438 -15.06 -24.85 -15.97
N GLY A 439 -15.24 -25.67 -14.95
CA GLY A 439 -15.20 -27.14 -15.03
C GLY A 439 -13.90 -27.81 -14.59
N GLU A 440 -12.92 -27.09 -14.05
CA GLU A 440 -11.68 -27.69 -13.56
C GLU A 440 -11.40 -27.32 -12.08
N GLY A 441 -11.31 -28.34 -11.21
CA GLY A 441 -10.86 -28.22 -9.82
C GLY A 441 -11.86 -27.60 -8.86
N GLU A 442 -11.34 -27.09 -7.76
CA GLU A 442 -12.07 -26.41 -6.70
C GLU A 442 -12.58 -25.05 -7.16
N THR A 443 -13.80 -24.70 -6.75
CA THR A 443 -14.41 -23.40 -7.05
C THR A 443 -14.00 -22.35 -6.03
N GLU A 444 -14.22 -21.07 -6.34
CA GLU A 444 -13.98 -19.96 -5.41
C GLU A 444 -14.68 -20.16 -4.06
N LEU A 445 -15.89 -20.76 -4.07
CA LEU A 445 -16.66 -21.05 -2.86
C LEU A 445 -16.03 -22.20 -2.04
N ASP A 446 -15.38 -23.19 -2.66
CA ASP A 446 -14.66 -24.26 -1.96
C ASP A 446 -13.44 -23.69 -1.21
N PHE A 447 -12.70 -22.73 -1.81
CA PHE A 447 -11.62 -22.02 -1.12
C PHE A 447 -12.12 -21.22 0.08
N ILE A 448 -13.29 -20.59 -0.03
CA ILE A 448 -13.91 -19.84 1.07
C ILE A 448 -14.35 -20.80 2.19
N GLU A 449 -15.01 -21.91 1.86
CA GLU A 449 -15.40 -22.94 2.83
C GLU A 449 -14.16 -23.44 3.58
N HIS A 450 -13.10 -23.81 2.86
CA HIS A 450 -11.85 -24.28 3.45
C HIS A 450 -11.19 -23.24 4.38
N MET A 451 -11.15 -21.96 3.98
CA MET A 451 -10.64 -20.88 4.84
C MET A 451 -11.46 -20.78 6.14
N LEU A 452 -12.80 -20.78 6.04
CA LEU A 452 -13.69 -20.69 7.20
C LEU A 452 -13.55 -21.88 8.14
N ASP A 453 -13.33 -23.09 7.60
CA ASP A 453 -13.08 -24.31 8.36
C ASP A 453 -11.75 -24.32 9.12
N CYS A 454 -10.81 -23.45 8.71
CA CYS A 454 -9.54 -23.25 9.41
C CYS A 454 -9.65 -22.26 10.57
N LEU A 455 -10.73 -21.47 10.66
CA LEU A 455 -10.88 -20.43 11.70
C LEU A 455 -11.33 -21.02 13.03
N GLN A 456 -11.11 -20.27 14.10
CA GLN A 456 -11.72 -20.54 15.39
C GLN A 456 -13.25 -20.33 15.34
N PRO A 457 -14.02 -20.98 16.23
CA PRO A 457 -15.46 -20.71 16.36
C PRO A 457 -15.73 -19.22 16.57
N ASN A 458 -16.72 -18.69 15.82
CA ASN A 458 -17.08 -17.29 15.73
C ASN A 458 -16.00 -16.38 15.07
N GLY A 459 -14.97 -16.95 14.45
CA GLY A 459 -14.03 -16.22 13.64
C GLY A 459 -14.71 -15.48 12.47
N LYS A 460 -14.13 -14.38 12.02
CA LYS A 460 -14.64 -13.57 10.92
C LYS A 460 -13.94 -13.94 9.61
N GLY A 461 -14.72 -14.29 8.59
CA GLY A 461 -14.22 -14.55 7.24
C GLY A 461 -14.70 -13.48 6.26
N VAL A 462 -13.79 -12.88 5.50
CA VAL A 462 -14.11 -11.91 4.45
C VAL A 462 -13.46 -12.37 3.16
N ALA A 463 -14.27 -12.49 2.11
CA ALA A 463 -13.82 -13.00 0.81
C ALA A 463 -14.30 -12.09 -0.33
N ILE A 464 -13.48 -11.92 -1.37
CA ILE A 464 -13.90 -11.28 -2.62
C ILE A 464 -13.82 -12.28 -3.76
N LEU A 465 -14.86 -12.32 -4.59
CA LEU A 465 -14.95 -13.26 -5.70
C LEU A 465 -15.82 -12.66 -6.84
N PRO A 466 -15.78 -13.25 -8.05
CA PRO A 466 -16.68 -12.86 -9.12
C PRO A 466 -18.15 -12.98 -8.71
N LEU A 467 -18.94 -11.97 -9.03
CA LEU A 467 -20.39 -11.94 -8.70
C LEU A 467 -21.13 -13.15 -9.27
N GLY A 468 -20.71 -13.67 -10.43
CA GLY A 468 -21.27 -14.87 -11.05
C GLY A 468 -21.21 -16.12 -10.17
N CYS A 469 -20.21 -16.25 -9.29
CA CYS A 469 -20.07 -17.41 -8.40
C CYS A 469 -21.17 -17.48 -7.34
N VAL A 470 -21.74 -16.35 -6.96
CA VAL A 470 -22.77 -16.26 -5.91
C VAL A 470 -24.19 -16.15 -6.47
N ILE A 471 -24.34 -15.80 -7.75
CA ILE A 471 -25.61 -15.81 -8.47
C ILE A 471 -25.96 -17.25 -8.89
N SER A 472 -24.98 -18.01 -9.37
CA SER A 472 -25.17 -19.37 -9.87
C SER A 472 -25.53 -20.34 -8.73
N ASP A 473 -26.30 -21.37 -9.08
CA ASP A 473 -26.53 -22.51 -8.21
C ASP A 473 -25.21 -23.22 -7.89
N SER A 474 -25.00 -23.55 -6.60
CA SER A 474 -23.83 -24.27 -6.13
C SER A 474 -24.16 -25.06 -4.86
N PRO A 475 -23.81 -26.35 -4.81
CA PRO A 475 -23.99 -27.14 -3.58
C PRO A 475 -23.12 -26.64 -2.41
N VAL A 476 -22.07 -25.86 -2.72
CA VAL A 476 -21.20 -25.26 -1.69
C VAL A 476 -21.96 -24.22 -0.88
N LYS A 477 -22.90 -23.47 -1.49
CA LYS A 477 -23.76 -22.53 -0.75
C LYS A 477 -24.53 -23.20 0.39
N GLU A 478 -25.05 -24.41 0.14
CA GLU A 478 -25.74 -25.17 1.18
C GLU A 478 -24.80 -25.60 2.31
N ARG A 479 -23.60 -26.09 2.00
CA ARG A 479 -22.58 -26.47 2.99
C ARG A 479 -22.13 -25.28 3.83
N LEU A 480 -21.87 -24.14 3.17
CA LEU A 480 -21.51 -22.88 3.83
C LEU A 480 -22.56 -22.44 4.84
N LEU A 481 -23.86 -22.41 4.47
CA LEU A 481 -24.93 -22.00 5.39
C LEU A 481 -25.20 -23.01 6.49
N LYS A 482 -24.93 -24.31 6.27
CA LYS A 482 -25.01 -25.33 7.32
C LYS A 482 -23.97 -25.14 8.42
N SER A 483 -22.78 -24.67 8.05
CA SER A 483 -21.63 -24.58 8.96
C SER A 483 -21.36 -23.15 9.45
N HIS A 484 -21.66 -22.14 8.63
CA HIS A 484 -21.27 -20.75 8.86
C HIS A 484 -22.45 -19.79 8.65
N THR A 485 -22.37 -18.59 9.22
CA THR A 485 -23.40 -17.55 9.05
C THR A 485 -22.93 -16.53 8.03
N LEU A 486 -23.69 -16.34 6.95
CA LEU A 486 -23.51 -15.26 6.00
C LEU A 486 -24.07 -13.95 6.58
N GLU A 487 -23.20 -13.04 6.97
CA GLU A 487 -23.55 -11.77 7.63
C GLU A 487 -23.85 -10.65 6.64
N ALA A 488 -23.07 -10.58 5.54
CA ALA A 488 -23.25 -9.57 4.51
C ALA A 488 -22.76 -10.03 3.14
N VAL A 489 -23.38 -9.45 2.09
CA VAL A 489 -22.91 -9.51 0.71
C VAL A 489 -22.84 -8.09 0.17
N ILE A 490 -21.69 -7.69 -0.37
CA ILE A 490 -21.43 -6.33 -0.82
C ILE A 490 -21.00 -6.37 -2.29
N SER A 491 -21.86 -5.91 -3.18
CA SER A 491 -21.51 -5.75 -4.60
C SER A 491 -20.55 -4.59 -4.78
N MET A 492 -19.43 -4.87 -5.45
CA MET A 492 -18.32 -3.93 -5.59
C MET A 492 -18.44 -3.11 -6.89
N PRO A 493 -17.74 -1.95 -6.98
CA PRO A 493 -17.76 -1.13 -8.18
C PRO A 493 -17.30 -1.89 -9.43
N GLU A 494 -17.89 -1.60 -10.56
CA GLU A 494 -17.41 -2.06 -11.86
C GLU A 494 -15.94 -1.67 -12.07
N ARG A 495 -15.18 -2.52 -12.76
CA ARG A 495 -13.75 -2.30 -13.06
C ARG A 495 -12.85 -2.14 -11.83
N LEU A 496 -13.25 -2.69 -10.67
CA LEU A 496 -12.43 -2.66 -9.46
C LEU A 496 -11.02 -3.21 -9.72
N PHE A 497 -10.91 -4.28 -10.50
CA PHE A 497 -9.68 -4.96 -10.86
C PHE A 497 -9.14 -4.59 -12.25
N TYR A 498 -9.32 -3.35 -12.68
CA TYR A 498 -8.81 -2.91 -13.98
C TYR A 498 -7.35 -3.35 -14.24
N PRO A 499 -7.00 -3.87 -15.44
CA PRO A 499 -7.79 -3.93 -16.68
C PRO A 499 -8.76 -5.12 -16.80
N VAL A 500 -8.90 -5.96 -15.79
CA VAL A 500 -9.87 -7.06 -15.77
C VAL A 500 -11.27 -6.48 -15.50
N SER A 501 -12.23 -6.81 -16.34
CA SER A 501 -13.60 -6.27 -16.27
C SER A 501 -14.58 -7.15 -15.47
N THR A 502 -14.07 -7.98 -14.56
CA THR A 502 -14.89 -8.86 -13.73
C THR A 502 -15.59 -8.04 -12.63
N THR A 503 -16.92 -8.07 -12.60
CA THR A 503 -17.69 -7.57 -11.47
C THR A 503 -17.56 -8.52 -10.30
N THR A 504 -17.30 -7.99 -9.12
CA THR A 504 -17.02 -8.78 -7.91
C THR A 504 -17.95 -8.41 -6.77
N CYS A 505 -18.06 -9.31 -5.80
CA CYS A 505 -18.72 -9.02 -4.52
C CYS A 505 -17.84 -9.47 -3.36
N ILE A 506 -18.07 -8.87 -2.19
CA ILE A 506 -17.47 -9.27 -0.92
C ILE A 506 -18.51 -10.06 -0.13
N LEU A 507 -18.12 -11.23 0.39
CA LEU A 507 -18.87 -12.02 1.35
C LEU A 507 -18.27 -11.84 2.74
N VAL A 508 -19.11 -11.65 3.75
CA VAL A 508 -18.71 -11.61 5.15
C VAL A 508 -19.39 -12.74 5.91
N PHE A 509 -18.60 -13.58 6.56
CA PHE A 509 -19.07 -14.73 7.32
C PHE A 509 -18.66 -14.68 8.79
N THR A 510 -19.48 -15.34 9.63
CA THR A 510 -19.08 -15.80 10.95
C THR A 510 -18.89 -17.32 10.91
N ALA A 511 -17.65 -17.78 11.18
CA ALA A 511 -17.27 -19.17 11.07
C ALA A 511 -17.87 -20.05 12.18
N HIS A 512 -18.14 -21.32 11.86
CA HIS A 512 -18.64 -22.37 12.77
C HIS A 512 -19.93 -21.98 13.55
N ARG A 513 -20.75 -21.16 12.89
CA ARG A 513 -22.05 -20.76 13.39
C ARG A 513 -23.07 -20.96 12.28
N PRO A 514 -23.92 -22.00 12.31
CA PRO A 514 -24.92 -22.23 11.27
C PRO A 514 -25.82 -21.03 11.01
N HIS A 515 -26.12 -20.77 9.74
CA HIS A 515 -27.05 -19.74 9.32
C HIS A 515 -28.49 -20.20 9.63
N LYS A 516 -29.05 -19.67 10.71
CA LYS A 516 -30.38 -20.07 11.20
C LYS A 516 -31.49 -19.48 10.32
N ALA A 517 -32.63 -20.20 10.19
CA ALA A 517 -33.85 -19.66 9.61
C ALA A 517 -34.26 -18.35 10.32
N GLY A 518 -34.71 -17.36 9.58
CA GLY A 518 -35.04 -16.03 10.10
C GLY A 518 -33.84 -15.10 10.29
N LYS A 519 -32.60 -15.58 10.11
CA LYS A 519 -31.41 -14.72 10.11
C LYS A 519 -31.35 -13.93 8.82
N LYS A 520 -31.33 -12.62 8.94
CA LYS A 520 -31.15 -11.73 7.79
C LYS A 520 -29.68 -11.47 7.49
N THR A 521 -29.34 -11.50 6.21
CA THR A 521 -28.07 -11.09 5.64
C THR A 521 -28.20 -9.66 5.11
N TRP A 522 -27.23 -8.80 5.41
CA TRP A 522 -27.19 -7.45 4.87
C TRP A 522 -26.63 -7.46 3.45
N LEU A 523 -27.44 -7.08 2.48
CA LEU A 523 -27.07 -6.92 1.07
C LEU A 523 -26.82 -5.45 0.79
N ALA A 524 -25.69 -5.11 0.17
CA ALA A 524 -25.33 -3.72 -0.12
C ALA A 524 -24.60 -3.57 -1.45
N MET A 525 -24.67 -2.39 -2.03
CA MET A 525 -23.93 -1.99 -3.21
C MET A 525 -22.95 -0.87 -2.86
N LEU A 526 -21.66 -1.11 -2.97
CA LEU A 526 -20.64 -0.06 -2.98
C LEU A 526 -20.45 0.41 -4.45
N LYS A 527 -21.38 1.23 -4.94
CA LYS A 527 -21.43 1.63 -6.37
C LYS A 527 -20.22 2.46 -6.81
N ASN A 528 -19.61 3.20 -5.91
CA ASN A 528 -18.49 4.09 -6.20
C ASN A 528 -17.52 4.08 -5.02
N ASP A 529 -16.25 3.83 -5.29
CA ASP A 529 -15.16 3.88 -4.32
C ASP A 529 -14.31 5.15 -4.43
N GLY A 530 -14.74 6.13 -5.23
CA GLY A 530 -14.01 7.39 -5.43
C GLY A 530 -12.81 7.29 -6.38
N TYR A 531 -12.42 6.08 -6.79
CA TYR A 531 -11.31 5.85 -7.70
C TYR A 531 -11.71 6.14 -9.13
N VAL A 532 -10.89 6.92 -9.83
CA VAL A 532 -11.07 7.25 -11.25
C VAL A 532 -9.92 6.68 -12.07
N GLN A 533 -10.21 6.34 -13.33
CA GLN A 533 -9.20 5.87 -14.26
C GLN A 533 -8.46 7.05 -14.88
N THR A 534 -7.14 7.07 -14.73
CA THR A 534 -6.26 8.07 -15.35
C THR A 534 -5.29 7.40 -16.31
N LYS A 535 -4.87 8.12 -17.38
CA LYS A 535 -3.89 7.60 -18.35
C LYS A 535 -2.51 7.36 -17.72
N ALA A 536 -2.16 8.14 -16.68
CA ALA A 536 -0.83 8.10 -16.06
C ALA A 536 -0.73 7.06 -14.94
N GLU A 537 -1.75 6.96 -14.08
CA GLU A 537 -1.70 6.21 -12.82
C GLU A 537 -2.61 4.97 -12.82
N GLY A 538 -3.34 4.73 -13.92
CA GLY A 538 -4.40 3.73 -13.94
C GLY A 538 -5.57 4.17 -13.07
N ARG A 539 -6.14 3.26 -12.26
CA ARG A 539 -7.26 3.55 -11.36
C ARG A 539 -6.70 4.02 -10.00
N SER A 540 -6.98 5.27 -9.64
CA SER A 540 -6.46 5.91 -8.42
C SER A 540 -7.50 6.80 -7.74
N ASP A 541 -7.38 7.03 -6.43
CA ASP A 541 -8.19 8.01 -5.68
C ASP A 541 -7.68 9.43 -5.93
N TYR A 542 -7.81 9.88 -7.18
CA TYR A 542 -7.28 11.17 -7.64
C TYR A 542 -7.85 12.36 -6.84
N TYR A 543 -9.13 12.28 -6.44
CA TYR A 543 -9.81 13.36 -5.72
C TYR A 543 -9.80 13.19 -4.19
N GLY A 544 -9.18 12.13 -3.65
CA GLY A 544 -9.13 11.87 -2.22
C GLY A 544 -10.47 11.57 -1.56
N ARG A 545 -11.39 10.91 -2.27
CA ARG A 545 -12.77 10.67 -1.81
C ARG A 545 -12.94 9.37 -1.03
N TRP A 546 -11.99 8.46 -1.15
CA TRP A 546 -12.14 7.12 -0.59
C TRP A 546 -12.39 7.12 0.91
N GLN A 547 -11.67 7.93 1.67
CA GLN A 547 -11.78 7.92 3.13
C GLN A 547 -13.20 8.27 3.61
N ASP A 548 -13.84 9.29 3.01
CA ASP A 548 -15.20 9.68 3.35
C ASP A 548 -16.22 8.61 2.91
N ILE A 549 -16.04 8.05 1.71
CA ILE A 549 -16.89 6.96 1.20
C ILE A 549 -16.78 5.74 2.11
N ARG A 550 -15.56 5.33 2.45
CA ARG A 550 -15.28 4.19 3.35
C ARG A 550 -15.93 4.39 4.72
N LYS A 551 -15.74 5.56 5.33
CA LYS A 551 -16.33 5.88 6.63
C LYS A 551 -17.85 5.75 6.60
N ASN A 552 -18.52 6.41 5.66
CA ASN A 552 -19.98 6.37 5.53
C ASN A 552 -20.49 4.95 5.27
N PHE A 553 -19.77 4.18 4.45
CA PHE A 553 -20.13 2.79 4.16
C PHE A 553 -19.99 1.89 5.39
N LEU A 554 -18.92 2.07 6.19
CA LEU A 554 -18.72 1.31 7.42
C LEU A 554 -19.72 1.67 8.50
N ASP A 555 -20.18 2.92 8.59
CA ASP A 555 -21.26 3.34 9.48
C ASP A 555 -22.59 2.64 9.11
N ASP A 556 -22.90 2.53 7.82
CA ASP A 556 -24.04 1.77 7.33
C ASP A 556 -23.88 0.26 7.58
N TYR A 557 -22.67 -0.29 7.37
CA TYR A 557 -22.36 -1.69 7.64
C TYR A 557 -22.52 -2.04 9.13
N ALA A 558 -21.99 -1.22 10.05
CA ALA A 558 -22.07 -1.46 11.48
C ALA A 558 -23.52 -1.52 11.99
N THR A 559 -24.39 -0.67 11.43
CA THR A 559 -25.81 -0.58 11.81
C THR A 559 -26.75 -1.45 10.96
N ARG A 560 -26.21 -2.16 9.93
CA ARG A 560 -27.01 -2.90 8.94
C ARG A 560 -28.11 -2.04 8.33
N LYS A 561 -27.77 -0.79 8.03
CA LYS A 561 -28.72 0.23 7.57
C LYS A 561 -29.32 -0.11 6.23
N GLU A 562 -30.63 0.01 6.11
CA GLU A 562 -31.34 -0.11 4.85
C GLU A 562 -31.40 1.24 4.14
N ARG A 563 -31.08 1.24 2.86
CA ARG A 563 -31.16 2.41 1.97
C ARG A 563 -31.78 2.03 0.64
N THR A 564 -32.82 2.72 0.23
CA THR A 564 -33.45 2.54 -1.09
C THR A 564 -32.38 2.67 -2.18
N GLY A 565 -32.33 1.70 -3.08
CA GLY A 565 -31.40 1.65 -4.20
C GLY A 565 -29.95 1.32 -3.82
N ALA A 566 -29.66 0.95 -2.56
CA ALA A 566 -28.28 0.71 -2.11
C ALA A 566 -28.12 -0.47 -1.14
N SER A 567 -29.01 -0.68 -0.16
CA SER A 567 -28.85 -1.77 0.81
C SER A 567 -30.16 -2.20 1.46
N MET A 568 -30.24 -3.48 1.83
CA MET A 568 -31.38 -4.07 2.54
C MET A 568 -30.99 -5.32 3.33
N ASN A 569 -31.85 -5.74 4.25
CA ASN A 569 -31.68 -6.97 5.04
C ASN A 569 -32.64 -8.05 4.56
N VAL A 570 -32.12 -9.19 4.05
CA VAL A 570 -32.86 -10.26 3.41
C VAL A 570 -32.60 -11.60 4.09
N GLU A 571 -33.62 -12.42 4.27
CA GLU A 571 -33.44 -13.82 4.60
C GLU A 571 -33.01 -14.57 3.35
N LEU A 572 -31.78 -15.11 3.36
CA LEU A 572 -31.22 -15.85 2.24
C LEU A 572 -31.18 -17.34 2.51
N THR A 573 -31.41 -18.12 1.48
CA THR A 573 -31.17 -19.56 1.41
C THR A 573 -30.05 -19.88 0.42
N HIS A 574 -29.63 -21.12 0.34
CA HIS A 574 -28.65 -21.56 -0.66
C HIS A 574 -29.16 -21.50 -2.11
N LYS A 575 -30.48 -21.41 -2.31
CA LYS A 575 -31.10 -21.33 -3.63
C LYS A 575 -31.21 -19.92 -4.17
N ASP A 576 -31.06 -18.92 -3.30
CA ASP A 576 -31.17 -17.53 -3.68
C ASP A 576 -29.89 -17.03 -4.34
N GLU A 577 -30.01 -15.97 -5.13
CA GLU A 577 -28.86 -15.21 -5.63
C GLU A 577 -28.29 -14.36 -4.48
N TRP A 578 -27.03 -14.59 -4.11
CA TRP A 578 -26.39 -13.82 -3.04
C TRP A 578 -25.80 -12.52 -3.59
N CYS A 579 -26.66 -11.62 -4.02
CA CYS A 579 -26.26 -10.31 -4.53
C CYS A 579 -27.29 -9.25 -4.19
N ALA A 580 -26.86 -8.01 -4.06
CA ALA A 580 -27.75 -6.91 -3.73
C ALA A 580 -28.67 -6.57 -4.91
N GLU A 581 -28.20 -6.75 -6.13
CA GLU A 581 -28.92 -6.43 -7.37
C GLU A 581 -30.21 -7.22 -7.55
N ALA A 582 -30.29 -8.43 -6.98
CA ALA A 582 -31.47 -9.28 -7.07
C ALA A 582 -32.64 -8.80 -6.17
N PHE A 583 -32.33 -8.02 -5.12
CA PHE A 583 -33.29 -7.69 -4.05
C PHE A 583 -33.50 -6.19 -3.84
N VAL A 584 -32.46 -5.37 -4.08
CA VAL A 584 -32.53 -3.93 -3.82
C VAL A 584 -33.38 -3.25 -4.90
N GLU A 585 -34.46 -2.61 -4.49
CA GLU A 585 -35.31 -1.83 -5.40
C GLU A 585 -34.55 -0.66 -6.01
N THR A 586 -34.75 -0.42 -7.30
CA THR A 586 -34.12 0.71 -7.98
C THR A 586 -34.76 2.02 -7.51
N ASP A 587 -33.93 2.95 -7.07
CA ASP A 587 -34.38 4.30 -6.70
C ASP A 587 -34.60 5.16 -7.96
N TYR A 588 -35.81 5.10 -8.48
CA TYR A 588 -36.19 5.87 -9.67
C TYR A 588 -36.26 7.39 -9.39
N SER A 589 -36.32 7.82 -8.12
CA SER A 589 -36.47 9.24 -7.78
C SER A 589 -35.17 10.04 -8.08
N LYS A 590 -34.05 9.36 -8.23
CA LYS A 590 -32.74 9.95 -8.52
C LYS A 590 -32.35 9.87 -10.00
N LEU A 591 -33.16 9.19 -10.83
CA LEU A 591 -32.86 9.07 -12.26
C LEU A 591 -33.24 10.35 -12.99
N THR A 592 -32.28 10.87 -13.73
CA THR A 592 -32.47 12.03 -14.60
C THR A 592 -32.87 11.58 -16.01
N ARG A 593 -33.34 12.51 -16.83
CA ARG A 593 -33.61 12.25 -18.25
C ARG A 593 -32.32 11.77 -18.96
N GLU A 594 -31.20 12.34 -18.62
CA GLU A 594 -29.87 11.97 -19.14
C GLU A 594 -29.48 10.52 -18.81
N ASP A 595 -29.87 10.01 -17.63
CA ASP A 595 -29.62 8.61 -17.25
C ASP A 595 -30.44 7.64 -18.13
N PHE A 596 -31.71 7.96 -18.42
CA PHE A 596 -32.53 7.18 -19.34
C PHE A 596 -31.98 7.24 -20.77
N GLU A 597 -31.62 8.42 -21.27
CA GLU A 597 -31.02 8.57 -22.59
C GLU A 597 -29.71 7.80 -22.74
N ARG A 598 -28.84 7.84 -21.72
CA ARG A 598 -27.59 7.06 -21.65
C ARG A 598 -27.87 5.56 -21.69
N THR A 599 -28.85 5.09 -20.93
CA THR A 599 -29.24 3.68 -20.89
C THR A 599 -29.80 3.22 -22.24
N LEU A 600 -30.66 4.02 -22.87
CA LEU A 600 -31.17 3.76 -24.22
C LEU A 600 -30.03 3.69 -25.25
N LYS A 601 -29.08 4.64 -25.24
CA LYS A 601 -27.94 4.61 -26.14
C LYS A 601 -27.09 3.33 -25.96
N ARG A 602 -26.82 2.92 -24.71
CA ARG A 602 -26.12 1.66 -24.40
C ARG A 602 -26.91 0.44 -24.89
N TYR A 603 -28.19 0.42 -24.72
CA TYR A 603 -29.04 -0.66 -25.20
C TYR A 603 -29.05 -0.78 -26.74
N PHE A 604 -29.13 0.34 -27.46
CA PHE A 604 -29.02 0.36 -28.91
C PHE A 604 -27.67 -0.12 -29.42
N LEU A 605 -26.57 0.27 -28.76
CA LEU A 605 -25.22 -0.24 -29.08
C LEU A 605 -25.13 -1.75 -28.85
N PHE A 606 -25.63 -2.23 -27.71
CA PHE A 606 -25.70 -3.66 -27.41
C PHE A 606 -26.49 -4.45 -28.45
N LYS A 607 -27.67 -3.94 -28.83
CA LYS A 607 -28.50 -4.57 -29.86
C LYS A 607 -27.79 -4.63 -31.22
N ARG A 608 -27.16 -3.54 -31.63
CA ARG A 608 -26.38 -3.47 -32.85
C ARG A 608 -25.21 -4.45 -32.87
N LYS A 609 -24.54 -4.62 -31.73
CA LYS A 609 -23.46 -5.60 -31.53
C LYS A 609 -24.00 -7.04 -31.69
N LEU A 610 -25.18 -7.34 -31.18
CA LEU A 610 -25.81 -8.65 -31.32
C LEU A 610 -26.25 -8.95 -32.77
N GLU A 611 -26.69 -7.93 -33.51
CA GLU A 611 -27.21 -8.08 -34.89
C GLU A 611 -26.08 -8.17 -35.94
N HIS A 612 -24.94 -7.53 -35.73
CA HIS A 612 -23.88 -7.36 -36.72
C HIS A 612 -22.56 -8.05 -36.38
N GLY A 613 -22.46 -8.78 -35.27
CA GLY A 613 -21.22 -9.38 -34.80
C GLY A 613 -20.34 -8.40 -34.08
N ASP A 614 -19.10 -8.79 -33.79
CA ASP A 614 -18.12 -7.92 -33.10
C ASP A 614 -17.85 -6.67 -33.94
N MET A 615 -18.18 -5.52 -33.35
CA MET A 615 -17.74 -4.21 -33.86
C MET A 615 -16.21 -4.13 -33.71
N ASP A 616 -15.51 -3.54 -34.69
CA ASP A 616 -14.09 -3.33 -34.53
C ASP A 616 -13.78 -2.32 -33.42
N GLU A 617 -12.51 -2.29 -32.97
CA GLU A 617 -12.09 -1.41 -31.85
C GLU A 617 -12.38 0.07 -32.12
N LEU A 618 -12.40 0.48 -33.40
CA LEU A 618 -12.64 1.86 -33.82
C LEU A 618 -14.13 2.23 -33.65
N ASP A 619 -15.04 1.33 -34.00
CA ASP A 619 -16.48 1.52 -33.85
C ASP A 619 -16.90 1.60 -32.37
N VAL A 620 -16.25 0.82 -31.49
CA VAL A 620 -16.44 0.88 -30.04
C VAL A 620 -15.93 2.21 -29.49
N GLN A 621 -14.76 2.67 -29.96
CA GLN A 621 -14.14 3.92 -29.51
C GLN A 621 -14.97 5.15 -29.94
N VAL A 622 -15.46 5.19 -31.16
CA VAL A 622 -16.35 6.24 -31.65
C VAL A 622 -17.69 6.24 -30.90
N ALA A 623 -18.22 5.06 -30.56
CA ALA A 623 -19.45 4.96 -29.79
C ALA A 623 -19.25 5.39 -28.32
N GLU A 624 -18.07 5.14 -27.72
CA GLU A 624 -17.72 5.61 -26.39
C GLU A 624 -17.45 7.13 -26.38
N GLU A 625 -16.82 7.69 -27.39
CA GLU A 625 -16.61 9.13 -27.55
C GLU A 625 -17.94 9.88 -27.68
N LEU A 626 -18.85 9.39 -28.53
CA LEU A 626 -20.20 9.95 -28.66
C LEU A 626 -21.04 9.83 -27.38
N LEU A 627 -20.78 8.81 -26.54
CA LEU A 627 -21.40 8.67 -25.23
C LEU A 627 -20.81 9.65 -24.18
N ASN A 628 -19.53 9.99 -24.35
CA ASN A 628 -18.82 10.90 -23.44
C ASN A 628 -18.99 12.39 -23.81
N GLU A 629 -19.19 12.72 -25.10
CA GLU A 629 -19.48 14.09 -25.54
C GLU A 629 -20.92 14.53 -25.20
N ALA A 630 -21.79 13.58 -24.88
CA ALA A 630 -23.17 13.83 -24.48
C ALA A 630 -23.38 13.82 -22.95
N ALA A 631 -22.29 13.71 -22.16
CA ALA A 631 -22.27 13.78 -20.70
C ALA A 631 -21.59 15.06 -20.24
#